data_04584499f6974eb3f461e3d35e3d5b64
#
_entry.id   04584499f6974eb3f461e3d35e3d5b64
#
_cell.length_a   1.000
_cell.length_b   1.000
_cell.length_c   1.000
_cell.angle_alpha   90.00
_cell.angle_beta   90.00
_cell.angle_gamma   90.00
#
_symmetry.space_group_name_H-M   'P 1'
#
loop_
_entity.id
_entity.type
_entity.pdbx_description
1 polymer ?
#
loop_
_entity_poly.entity_id
_entity_poly.type
_entity_poly.pdbx_seq_one_letter_code
_entity_poly.pdbx_strand_id
1 'polypeptide(L)'
;LYTVRKATQGLADYLNATDLPKKIAIAHDSRNNGELFTREAARVLAANGITACVYPRLEPTPALSWAVRYLGCGAGVCITASHNPAKYNGYKVYGADGCQITLEVADKILAAIEKVDCFDGVKLVDYEAGVQAGRIVSIDDKCLDDFVQAVYDQRVGDGTGIEQLKLVYTPLNGTGLECVKKLLAKLGVTHVTVVPEQETPDGNFPTCPYPNPEIREAMQKGLELC
;
A
#
# COMPACT_ATOMS: atom_id res chain seq x y z
N LEU A 1 17.00 -3.89 5.82
CA LEU A 1 16.33 -3.63 7.10
C LEU A 1 16.75 -2.31 7.73
N TYR A 2 18.05 -2.05 7.88
CA TYR A 2 18.56 -0.83 8.52
C TYR A 2 18.00 0.46 7.89
N THR A 3 17.93 0.53 6.57
CA THR A 3 17.40 1.69 5.85
C THR A 3 15.92 1.93 6.16
N VAL A 4 15.10 0.87 6.16
CA VAL A 4 13.67 0.97 6.50
C VAL A 4 13.48 1.42 7.95
N ARG A 5 14.22 0.81 8.88
CA ARG A 5 14.18 1.17 10.29
C ARG A 5 14.57 2.63 10.51
N LYS A 6 15.69 3.07 9.91
CA LYS A 6 16.18 4.46 10.00
C LYS A 6 15.16 5.44 9.44
N ALA A 7 14.62 5.17 8.25
CA ALA A 7 13.60 6.02 7.63
C ALA A 7 12.34 6.11 8.48
N THR A 8 11.91 4.98 9.06
CA THR A 8 10.72 4.95 9.93
C THR A 8 10.98 5.67 11.27
N GLN A 9 12.19 5.58 11.83
CA GLN A 9 12.54 6.33 13.04
C GLN A 9 12.48 7.84 12.79
N GLY A 10 13.06 8.31 11.68
CA GLY A 10 12.99 9.74 11.33
C GLY A 10 11.57 10.21 11.05
N LEU A 11 10.72 9.38 10.41
CA LEU A 11 9.30 9.68 10.25
C LEU A 11 8.58 9.75 11.62
N ALA A 12 8.91 8.84 12.54
CA ALA A 12 8.35 8.84 13.89
C ALA A 12 8.76 10.09 14.68
N ASP A 13 10.03 10.48 14.60
CA ASP A 13 10.55 11.69 15.25
C ASP A 13 9.88 12.95 14.69
N TYR A 14 9.73 13.03 13.36
CA TYR A 14 8.99 14.12 12.71
C TYR A 14 7.55 14.17 13.20
N LEU A 15 6.82 13.04 13.14
CA LEU A 15 5.40 13.01 13.53
C LEU A 15 5.24 13.38 15.01
N ASN A 16 6.13 12.91 15.88
CA ASN A 16 6.09 13.22 17.31
C ASN A 16 6.34 14.69 17.61
N ALA A 17 7.04 15.41 16.73
CA ALA A 17 7.26 16.86 16.83
C ALA A 17 6.09 17.71 16.29
N THR A 18 5.02 17.10 15.77
CA THR A 18 3.82 17.79 15.25
C THR A 18 2.62 17.55 16.15
N ASP A 19 1.52 18.28 15.92
CA ASP A 19 0.22 18.05 16.57
C ASP A 19 -0.64 17.00 15.82
N LEU A 20 -0.11 16.38 14.76
CA LEU A 20 -0.83 15.36 14.01
C LEU A 20 -1.10 14.10 14.86
N PRO A 21 -2.15 13.33 14.55
CA PRO A 21 -2.45 12.06 15.23
C PRO A 21 -1.26 11.10 15.22
N LYS A 22 -0.96 10.51 16.39
CA LYS A 22 0.13 9.53 16.55
C LYS A 22 -0.31 8.15 16.08
N LYS A 23 -0.72 8.08 14.82
CA LYS A 23 -1.23 6.90 14.13
C LYS A 23 -0.79 6.93 12.68
N ILE A 24 -0.30 5.81 12.15
CA ILE A 24 0.16 5.65 10.77
C ILE A 24 -0.47 4.40 10.17
N ALA A 25 -1.08 4.54 8.98
CA ALA A 25 -1.52 3.40 8.18
C ALA A 25 -0.35 2.87 7.33
N ILE A 26 -0.23 1.54 7.21
CA ILE A 26 0.84 0.90 6.43
C ILE A 26 0.22 -0.11 5.46
N ALA A 27 0.65 -0.03 4.19
CA ALA A 27 0.39 -1.01 3.16
C ALA A 27 1.68 -1.39 2.42
N HIS A 28 1.66 -2.53 1.75
CA HIS A 28 2.73 -2.94 0.84
C HIS A 28 2.15 -3.57 -0.43
N ASP A 29 2.95 -3.62 -1.48
CA ASP A 29 2.63 -4.31 -2.71
C ASP A 29 3.18 -5.76 -2.72
N SER A 30 3.15 -6.41 -3.89
CA SER A 30 3.60 -7.80 -4.08
C SER A 30 5.11 -7.98 -4.06
N ARG A 31 5.90 -6.89 -4.00
CA ARG A 31 7.36 -6.94 -4.09
C ARG A 31 7.99 -7.73 -2.96
N ASN A 32 9.11 -8.39 -3.31
CA ASN A 32 9.91 -9.14 -2.35
C ASN A 32 10.25 -8.29 -1.11
N ASN A 33 10.13 -8.90 0.07
CA ASN A 33 10.33 -8.29 1.39
C ASN A 33 9.30 -7.21 1.78
N GLY A 34 8.20 -7.00 1.04
CA GLY A 34 7.18 -6.01 1.37
C GLY A 34 6.61 -6.21 2.78
N GLU A 35 6.19 -7.45 3.09
CA GLU A 35 5.69 -7.81 4.42
C GLU A 35 6.76 -7.62 5.52
N LEU A 36 7.99 -8.07 5.28
CA LEU A 36 9.10 -7.90 6.23
C LEU A 36 9.35 -6.44 6.54
N PHE A 37 9.41 -5.58 5.54
CA PHE A 37 9.64 -4.14 5.72
C PHE A 37 8.45 -3.47 6.42
N THR A 38 7.24 -3.90 6.16
CA THR A 38 6.02 -3.45 6.84
C THR A 38 6.07 -3.80 8.32
N ARG A 39 6.42 -5.04 8.68
CA ARG A 39 6.58 -5.47 10.08
C ARG A 39 7.66 -4.67 10.80
N GLU A 40 8.80 -4.42 10.16
CA GLU A 40 9.88 -3.62 10.74
C GLU A 40 9.48 -2.16 10.95
N ALA A 41 8.79 -1.55 9.99
CA ALA A 41 8.24 -0.21 10.16
C ALA A 41 7.25 -0.13 11.32
N ALA A 42 6.33 -1.09 11.43
CA ALA A 42 5.37 -1.16 12.53
C ALA A 42 6.05 -1.28 13.91
N ARG A 43 7.13 -2.08 14.02
CA ARG A 43 7.94 -2.23 15.25
C ARG A 43 8.57 -0.92 15.70
N VAL A 44 9.14 -0.17 14.75
CA VAL A 44 9.74 1.15 15.03
C VAL A 44 8.68 2.15 15.49
N LEU A 45 7.54 2.23 14.78
CA LEU A 45 6.45 3.13 15.14
C LEU A 45 5.92 2.85 16.53
N ALA A 46 5.63 1.57 16.82
CA ALA A 46 5.14 1.13 18.13
C ALA A 46 6.11 1.49 19.26
N ALA A 47 7.42 1.31 19.05
CA ALA A 47 8.46 1.69 20.01
C ALA A 47 8.55 3.19 20.28
N ASN A 48 8.05 4.02 19.33
CA ASN A 48 7.99 5.48 19.45
C ASN A 48 6.61 6.00 19.90
N GLY A 49 5.74 5.14 20.40
CA GLY A 49 4.42 5.51 20.91
C GLY A 49 3.37 5.79 19.82
N ILE A 50 3.69 5.49 18.56
CA ILE A 50 2.79 5.70 17.42
C ILE A 50 2.06 4.38 17.13
N THR A 51 0.74 4.45 16.97
CA THR A 51 -0.05 3.28 16.59
C THR A 51 0.14 2.99 15.09
N ALA A 52 0.65 1.81 14.77
CA ALA A 52 0.78 1.31 13.41
C ALA A 52 -0.48 0.52 13.03
N CYS A 53 -1.28 1.04 12.09
CA CYS A 53 -2.42 0.35 11.51
C CYS A 53 -1.94 -0.35 10.23
N VAL A 54 -1.88 -1.68 10.23
CA VAL A 54 -1.25 -2.47 9.18
C VAL A 54 -2.31 -3.23 8.40
N TYR A 55 -2.33 -3.14 7.08
CA TYR A 55 -3.12 -4.06 6.28
C TYR A 55 -2.60 -5.49 6.45
N PRO A 56 -3.50 -6.47 6.67
CA PRO A 56 -3.10 -7.86 6.93
C PRO A 56 -2.55 -8.58 5.69
N ARG A 57 -2.71 -7.98 4.53
CA ARG A 57 -2.25 -8.46 3.22
C ARG A 57 -1.79 -7.29 2.36
N LEU A 58 -1.24 -7.59 1.19
CA LEU A 58 -0.88 -6.58 0.20
C LEU A 58 -2.12 -5.80 -0.28
N GLU A 59 -1.99 -4.48 -0.42
CA GLU A 59 -3.07 -3.61 -0.88
C GLU A 59 -2.53 -2.51 -1.80
N PRO A 60 -3.35 -2.02 -2.73
CA PRO A 60 -2.94 -0.96 -3.64
C PRO A 60 -2.81 0.38 -2.92
N THR A 61 -1.93 1.23 -3.43
CA THR A 61 -1.69 2.60 -2.92
C THR A 61 -2.97 3.41 -2.67
N PRO A 62 -4.01 3.37 -3.53
CA PRO A 62 -5.26 4.09 -3.25
C PRO A 62 -6.00 3.59 -2.00
N ALA A 63 -5.92 2.30 -1.69
CA ALA A 63 -6.49 1.76 -0.45
C ALA A 63 -5.75 2.30 0.78
N LEU A 64 -4.42 2.46 0.71
CA LEU A 64 -3.66 3.14 1.77
C LEU A 64 -4.10 4.60 1.94
N SER A 65 -4.20 5.36 0.85
CA SER A 65 -4.67 6.75 0.86
C SER A 65 -6.04 6.87 1.53
N TRP A 66 -6.94 5.95 1.22
CA TRP A 66 -8.25 5.85 1.88
C TRP A 66 -8.11 5.55 3.37
N ALA A 67 -7.33 4.53 3.75
CA ALA A 67 -7.16 4.13 5.14
C ALA A 67 -6.59 5.25 6.03
N VAL A 68 -5.65 6.06 5.51
CA VAL A 68 -5.10 7.22 6.24
C VAL A 68 -6.22 8.14 6.71
N ARG A 69 -7.15 8.49 5.82
CA ARG A 69 -8.28 9.39 6.13
C ARG A 69 -9.35 8.67 6.94
N TYR A 70 -9.71 7.46 6.55
CA TYR A 70 -10.75 6.65 7.17
C TYR A 70 -10.45 6.36 8.65
N LEU A 71 -9.19 6.07 8.98
CA LEU A 71 -8.74 5.76 10.33
C LEU A 71 -8.29 7.00 11.13
N GLY A 72 -8.29 8.19 10.54
CA GLY A 72 -7.80 9.41 11.18
C GLY A 72 -6.30 9.33 11.51
N CYS A 73 -5.48 8.84 10.58
CA CYS A 73 -4.04 8.74 10.73
C CYS A 73 -3.35 10.09 10.51
N GLY A 74 -2.23 10.34 11.20
CA GLY A 74 -1.39 11.51 10.96
C GLY A 74 -0.50 11.36 9.73
N ALA A 75 -0.26 10.14 9.29
CA ALA A 75 0.50 9.81 8.08
C ALA A 75 0.15 8.42 7.55
N GLY A 76 0.66 8.08 6.37
CA GLY A 76 0.62 6.74 5.79
C GLY A 76 1.97 6.33 5.21
N VAL A 77 2.24 5.04 5.15
CA VAL A 77 3.43 4.46 4.53
C VAL A 77 3.04 3.38 3.56
N CYS A 78 3.51 3.48 2.31
CA CYS A 78 3.40 2.42 1.32
C CYS A 78 4.78 1.87 0.97
N ILE A 79 4.97 0.57 1.24
CA ILE A 79 6.18 -0.15 0.84
C ILE A 79 6.00 -0.62 -0.60
N THR A 80 6.51 0.15 -1.53
CA THR A 80 6.34 -0.09 -2.97
C THR A 80 7.36 0.70 -3.80
N ALA A 81 7.80 0.12 -4.91
CA ALA A 81 8.52 0.84 -5.96
C ALA A 81 7.66 1.05 -7.23
N SER A 82 6.32 1.08 -7.08
CA SER A 82 5.37 1.26 -8.20
C SER A 82 5.53 0.18 -9.27
N HIS A 83 5.81 0.56 -10.51
CA HIS A 83 6.01 -0.33 -11.65
C HIS A 83 7.50 -0.52 -12.03
N ASN A 84 8.42 -0.17 -11.15
CA ASN A 84 9.85 -0.40 -11.38
C ASN A 84 10.20 -1.90 -11.42
N PRO A 85 11.34 -2.31 -12.03
CA PRO A 85 11.79 -3.71 -12.02
C PRO A 85 11.81 -4.36 -10.64
N ALA A 86 11.69 -5.69 -10.60
CA ALA A 86 11.56 -6.51 -9.37
C ALA A 86 12.65 -6.27 -8.33
N LYS A 87 13.88 -5.93 -8.74
CA LYS A 87 15.03 -5.68 -7.85
C LYS A 87 14.85 -4.45 -6.94
N TYR A 88 13.92 -3.56 -7.26
CA TYR A 88 13.67 -2.36 -6.48
C TYR A 88 12.51 -2.56 -5.49
N ASN A 89 12.62 -1.95 -4.34
CA ASN A 89 11.51 -1.67 -3.44
C ASN A 89 11.63 -0.22 -2.98
N GLY A 90 10.62 0.34 -2.31
CA GLY A 90 10.60 1.74 -1.92
C GLY A 90 9.77 2.00 -0.68
N TYR A 91 9.88 3.22 -0.18
CA TYR A 91 9.22 3.69 1.02
C TYR A 91 8.56 5.04 0.69
N LYS A 92 7.25 5.04 0.45
CA LYS A 92 6.48 6.24 0.12
C LYS A 92 5.69 6.71 1.33
N VAL A 93 5.77 8.01 1.63
CA VAL A 93 5.05 8.64 2.74
C VAL A 93 3.87 9.44 2.24
N TYR A 94 2.76 9.34 2.96
CA TYR A 94 1.49 10.04 2.72
C TYR A 94 1.15 10.92 3.93
N GLY A 95 0.61 12.10 3.67
CA GLY A 95 0.12 13.02 4.71
C GLY A 95 -1.24 12.58 5.26
N ALA A 96 -1.70 13.29 6.30
CA ALA A 96 -3.00 13.05 6.93
C ALA A 96 -4.20 13.23 5.98
N ASP A 97 -4.01 13.97 4.90
CA ASP A 97 -4.96 14.17 3.80
C ASP A 97 -5.08 12.96 2.85
N GLY A 98 -4.21 11.95 3.02
CA GLY A 98 -4.11 10.78 2.14
C GLY A 98 -3.37 11.03 0.83
N CYS A 99 -2.79 12.21 0.61
CA CYS A 99 -1.94 12.52 -0.53
C CYS A 99 -0.48 12.17 -0.25
N GLN A 100 0.28 11.84 -1.29
CA GLN A 100 1.73 11.73 -1.13
C GLN A 100 2.28 13.08 -0.67
N ILE A 101 3.20 13.08 0.31
CA ILE A 101 3.73 14.31 0.91
C ILE A 101 4.37 15.24 -0.11
N THR A 102 4.26 16.55 0.15
CA THR A 102 4.93 17.60 -0.63
C THR A 102 6.44 17.57 -0.40
N LEU A 103 7.19 18.24 -1.29
CA LEU A 103 8.64 18.37 -1.15
C LEU A 103 9.04 19.02 0.17
N GLU A 104 8.30 20.06 0.61
CA GLU A 104 8.55 20.73 1.88
C GLU A 104 8.43 19.78 3.09
N VAL A 105 7.42 18.93 3.11
CA VAL A 105 7.23 17.93 4.17
C VAL A 105 8.30 16.83 4.05
N ALA A 106 8.64 16.41 2.83
CA ALA A 106 9.69 15.44 2.59
C ALA A 106 11.06 15.92 3.12
N ASP A 107 11.41 17.18 2.89
CA ASP A 107 12.65 17.77 3.39
C ASP A 107 12.73 17.77 4.93
N LYS A 108 11.60 18.07 5.61
CA LYS A 108 11.51 17.99 7.08
C LYS A 108 11.72 16.57 7.61
N ILE A 109 11.11 15.59 6.94
CA ILE A 109 11.27 14.17 7.29
C ILE A 109 12.69 13.70 7.00
N LEU A 110 13.27 14.06 5.85
CA LEU A 110 14.66 13.74 5.51
C LEU A 110 15.64 14.33 6.53
N ALA A 111 15.46 15.57 6.94
CA ALA A 111 16.28 16.19 7.99
C ALA A 111 16.17 15.47 9.35
N ALA A 112 15.01 14.87 9.65
CA ALA A 112 14.86 14.02 10.83
C ALA A 112 15.58 12.68 10.64
N ILE A 113 15.45 12.03 9.47
CA ILE A 113 16.13 10.77 9.13
C ILE A 113 17.66 10.90 9.20
N GLU A 114 18.22 12.01 8.73
CA GLU A 114 19.67 12.26 8.73
C GLU A 114 20.25 12.24 10.14
N LYS A 115 19.49 12.70 11.13
CA LYS A 115 19.91 12.74 12.55
C LYS A 115 19.94 11.37 13.22
N VAL A 116 19.25 10.37 12.62
CA VAL A 116 19.16 9.04 13.22
C VAL A 116 20.44 8.25 12.93
N ASP A 117 21.13 7.78 13.97
CA ASP A 117 22.12 6.72 13.80
C ASP A 117 21.44 5.41 13.42
N CYS A 118 21.92 4.73 12.37
CA CYS A 118 21.24 3.56 11.83
C CYS A 118 21.39 2.29 12.69
N PHE A 119 22.32 2.28 13.64
CA PHE A 119 22.58 1.15 14.55
C PHE A 119 22.00 1.42 15.94
N ASP A 120 22.35 2.55 16.55
CA ASP A 120 22.04 2.86 17.94
C ASP A 120 20.86 3.85 18.09
N GLY A 121 20.49 4.57 17.02
CA GLY A 121 19.45 5.60 17.05
C GLY A 121 18.03 5.09 16.81
N VAL A 122 17.83 3.81 16.50
CA VAL A 122 16.51 3.24 16.17
C VAL A 122 15.92 2.50 17.36
N LYS A 123 14.72 2.90 17.78
CA LYS A 123 13.95 2.19 18.80
C LYS A 123 13.15 1.05 18.18
N LEU A 124 13.16 -0.11 18.80
CA LEU A 124 12.43 -1.29 18.35
C LEU A 124 11.69 -1.93 19.52
N VAL A 125 10.49 -2.43 19.23
CA VAL A 125 9.75 -3.34 20.11
C VAL A 125 9.62 -4.70 19.42
N ASP A 126 9.42 -5.76 20.18
CA ASP A 126 8.99 -7.02 19.60
C ASP A 126 7.61 -6.84 18.92
N TYR A 127 7.39 -7.49 17.78
CA TYR A 127 6.16 -7.29 17.00
C TYR A 127 4.93 -7.75 17.78
N GLU A 128 4.99 -8.94 18.39
CA GLU A 128 3.87 -9.51 19.13
C GLU A 128 3.60 -8.72 20.42
N ALA A 129 4.65 -8.22 21.06
CA ALA A 129 4.50 -7.30 22.20
C ALA A 129 3.82 -5.98 21.76
N GLY A 130 4.14 -5.47 20.58
CA GLY A 130 3.47 -4.31 19.99
C GLY A 130 1.98 -4.56 19.72
N VAL A 131 1.63 -5.75 19.24
CA VAL A 131 0.23 -6.17 19.03
C VAL A 131 -0.50 -6.28 20.36
N GLN A 132 0.08 -6.95 21.35
CA GLN A 132 -0.52 -7.09 22.69
C GLN A 132 -0.74 -5.75 23.40
N ALA A 133 0.15 -4.80 23.15
CA ALA A 133 0.03 -3.44 23.70
C ALA A 133 -0.96 -2.55 22.90
N GLY A 134 -1.60 -3.06 21.84
CA GLY A 134 -2.51 -2.29 20.97
C GLY A 134 -1.81 -1.18 20.17
N ARG A 135 -0.49 -1.28 20.00
CA ARG A 135 0.32 -0.34 19.22
C ARG A 135 0.55 -0.78 17.78
N ILE A 136 0.36 -2.06 17.50
CA ILE A 136 0.30 -2.61 16.15
C ILE A 136 -1.07 -3.24 16.01
N VAL A 137 -1.88 -2.72 15.09
CA VAL A 137 -3.26 -3.14 14.89
C VAL A 137 -3.49 -3.50 13.43
N SER A 138 -4.24 -4.57 13.19
CA SER A 138 -4.67 -4.94 11.84
C SER A 138 -5.78 -3.99 11.38
N ILE A 139 -5.71 -3.55 10.12
CA ILE A 139 -6.82 -2.84 9.48
C ILE A 139 -7.90 -3.87 9.14
N ASP A 140 -9.13 -3.57 9.52
CA ASP A 140 -10.30 -4.41 9.27
C ASP A 140 -10.67 -4.43 7.79
N ASP A 141 -11.17 -5.56 7.29
CA ASP A 141 -11.65 -5.73 5.91
C ASP A 141 -12.73 -4.72 5.54
N LYS A 142 -13.52 -4.26 6.52
CA LYS A 142 -14.50 -3.20 6.30
C LYS A 142 -13.89 -1.91 5.74
N CYS A 143 -12.65 -1.58 6.12
CA CYS A 143 -11.96 -0.40 5.56
C CYS A 143 -11.77 -0.54 4.04
N LEU A 144 -11.41 -1.74 3.57
CA LEU A 144 -11.27 -2.03 2.14
C LEU A 144 -12.62 -2.06 1.42
N ASP A 145 -13.64 -2.65 2.05
CA ASP A 145 -14.99 -2.71 1.48
C ASP A 145 -15.61 -1.32 1.34
N ASP A 146 -15.41 -0.45 2.33
CA ASP A 146 -15.85 0.95 2.28
C ASP A 146 -15.05 1.76 1.23
N PHE A 147 -13.76 1.45 1.03
CA PHE A 147 -12.98 2.01 -0.08
C PHE A 147 -13.59 1.62 -1.45
N VAL A 148 -13.84 0.33 -1.66
CA VAL A 148 -14.46 -0.15 -2.90
C VAL A 148 -15.86 0.44 -3.09
N GLN A 149 -16.63 0.61 -2.01
CA GLN A 149 -17.93 1.28 -2.06
C GLN A 149 -17.79 2.75 -2.48
N ALA A 150 -16.83 3.48 -1.89
CA ALA A 150 -16.57 4.87 -2.26
C ALA A 150 -16.18 5.03 -3.74
N VAL A 151 -15.39 4.09 -4.27
CA VAL A 151 -15.05 4.04 -5.71
C VAL A 151 -16.30 3.77 -6.55
N TYR A 152 -17.12 2.80 -6.16
CA TYR A 152 -18.38 2.48 -6.83
C TYR A 152 -19.33 3.68 -6.90
N ASP A 153 -19.39 4.48 -5.84
CA ASP A 153 -20.27 5.66 -5.77
C ASP A 153 -19.84 6.80 -6.72
N GLN A 154 -18.59 6.76 -7.23
CA GLN A 154 -18.09 7.71 -8.23
C GLN A 154 -18.47 7.35 -9.67
N ARG A 155 -19.19 6.22 -9.89
CA ARG A 155 -19.57 5.81 -11.24
C ARG A 155 -20.43 6.85 -11.94
N VAL A 156 -20.23 6.98 -13.24
CA VAL A 156 -21.03 7.84 -14.12
C VAL A 156 -21.97 6.98 -14.94
N GLY A 157 -23.23 7.40 -15.02
CA GLY A 157 -24.28 6.65 -15.73
C GLY A 157 -24.97 5.60 -14.86
N ASP A 158 -25.97 4.95 -15.45
CA ASP A 158 -26.85 3.98 -14.78
C ASP A 158 -26.36 2.52 -14.89
N GLY A 159 -25.29 2.28 -15.64
CA GLY A 159 -24.73 0.94 -15.88
C GLY A 159 -25.51 0.07 -16.87
N THR A 160 -26.47 0.63 -17.62
CA THR A 160 -27.23 -0.12 -18.63
C THR A 160 -26.30 -0.82 -19.62
N GLY A 161 -26.47 -2.13 -19.80
CA GLY A 161 -25.68 -2.96 -20.74
C GLY A 161 -24.34 -3.43 -20.20
N ILE A 162 -23.98 -3.09 -18.96
CA ILE A 162 -22.69 -3.49 -18.37
C ILE A 162 -22.56 -5.01 -18.22
N GLU A 163 -23.68 -5.71 -18.09
CA GLU A 163 -23.75 -7.17 -18.03
C GLU A 163 -23.31 -7.87 -19.33
N GLN A 164 -23.30 -7.13 -20.46
CA GLN A 164 -22.84 -7.64 -21.76
C GLN A 164 -21.34 -7.44 -21.97
N LEU A 165 -20.69 -6.67 -21.09
CA LEU A 165 -19.26 -6.40 -21.19
C LEU A 165 -18.46 -7.68 -20.96
N LYS A 166 -17.63 -8.03 -21.94
CA LYS A 166 -16.60 -9.06 -21.82
C LYS A 166 -15.27 -8.37 -21.53
N LEU A 167 -14.69 -8.67 -20.39
CA LEU A 167 -13.50 -7.99 -19.90
C LEU A 167 -12.36 -8.98 -19.68
N VAL A 168 -11.19 -8.69 -20.24
CA VAL A 168 -9.93 -9.32 -19.84
C VAL A 168 -9.23 -8.40 -18.86
N TYR A 169 -8.85 -8.92 -17.71
CA TYR A 169 -8.18 -8.17 -16.65
C TYR A 169 -6.87 -8.82 -16.24
N THR A 170 -5.84 -8.02 -16.04
CA THR A 170 -4.60 -8.46 -15.44
C THR A 170 -4.18 -7.54 -14.29
N PRO A 171 -3.88 -8.09 -13.09
CA PRO A 171 -3.23 -7.37 -12.01
C PRO A 171 -1.71 -7.26 -12.19
N LEU A 172 -1.12 -7.85 -13.24
CA LEU A 172 0.34 -7.92 -13.48
C LEU A 172 1.12 -8.47 -12.27
N ASN A 173 0.64 -9.54 -11.66
CA ASN A 173 1.20 -10.10 -10.41
C ASN A 173 1.27 -9.10 -9.24
N GLY A 174 0.49 -8.02 -9.31
CA GLY A 174 0.47 -6.91 -8.34
C GLY A 174 -0.72 -6.97 -7.35
N THR A 175 -1.18 -5.81 -6.91
CA THR A 175 -2.13 -5.65 -5.79
C THR A 175 -3.60 -5.48 -6.21
N GLY A 176 -3.89 -5.32 -7.50
CA GLY A 176 -5.20 -4.88 -7.95
C GLY A 176 -6.30 -5.94 -7.90
N LEU A 177 -5.97 -7.24 -7.75
CA LEU A 177 -6.90 -8.34 -7.97
C LEU A 177 -8.16 -8.23 -7.12
N GLU A 178 -8.02 -8.10 -5.81
CA GLU A 178 -9.15 -8.10 -4.88
C GLU A 178 -10.04 -6.88 -5.06
N CYS A 179 -9.48 -5.68 -5.04
CA CYS A 179 -10.23 -4.44 -5.18
C CYS A 179 -10.99 -4.38 -6.51
N VAL A 180 -10.33 -4.74 -7.62
CA VAL A 180 -10.94 -4.70 -8.96
C VAL A 180 -12.04 -5.75 -9.10
N LYS A 181 -11.82 -6.99 -8.63
CA LYS A 181 -12.89 -8.03 -8.66
C LYS A 181 -14.10 -7.62 -7.83
N LYS A 182 -13.88 -7.08 -6.63
CA LYS A 182 -14.99 -6.55 -5.78
C LYS A 182 -15.76 -5.43 -6.49
N LEU A 183 -15.06 -4.50 -7.12
CA LEU A 183 -15.66 -3.37 -7.85
C LEU A 183 -16.44 -3.86 -9.07
N LEU A 184 -15.87 -4.73 -9.90
CA LEU A 184 -16.52 -5.28 -11.09
C LEU A 184 -17.78 -6.06 -10.72
N ALA A 185 -17.75 -6.86 -9.65
CA ALA A 185 -18.92 -7.55 -9.13
C ALA A 185 -20.02 -6.57 -8.68
N LYS A 186 -19.68 -5.49 -7.98
CA LYS A 186 -20.65 -4.44 -7.60
C LYS A 186 -21.26 -3.74 -8.81
N LEU A 187 -20.48 -3.55 -9.87
CA LEU A 187 -20.95 -2.95 -11.13
C LEU A 187 -21.82 -3.89 -11.95
N GLY A 188 -21.86 -5.19 -11.63
CA GLY A 188 -22.63 -6.18 -12.39
C GLY A 188 -21.90 -6.75 -13.61
N VAL A 189 -20.55 -6.56 -13.70
CA VAL A 189 -19.75 -7.18 -14.75
C VAL A 189 -19.56 -8.66 -14.44
N THR A 190 -20.20 -9.54 -15.24
CA THR A 190 -20.21 -10.98 -14.99
C THR A 190 -19.23 -11.77 -15.84
N HIS A 191 -18.80 -11.23 -16.98
CA HIS A 191 -17.88 -11.88 -17.91
C HIS A 191 -16.48 -11.30 -17.78
N VAL A 192 -15.76 -11.69 -16.70
CA VAL A 192 -14.40 -11.26 -16.43
C VAL A 192 -13.45 -12.44 -16.58
N THR A 193 -12.51 -12.35 -17.50
CA THR A 193 -11.39 -13.28 -17.65
C THR A 193 -10.14 -12.65 -17.03
N VAL A 194 -9.65 -13.23 -15.96
CA VAL A 194 -8.35 -12.80 -15.37
C VAL A 194 -7.24 -13.56 -16.08
N VAL A 195 -6.13 -12.87 -16.42
CA VAL A 195 -4.94 -13.49 -17.02
C VAL A 195 -4.33 -14.46 -16.01
N PRO A 196 -4.37 -15.79 -16.25
CA PRO A 196 -4.05 -16.79 -15.22
C PRO A 196 -2.61 -16.68 -14.69
N GLU A 197 -1.64 -16.44 -15.57
CA GLU A 197 -0.22 -16.38 -15.20
C GLU A 197 0.16 -15.10 -14.45
N GLN A 198 -0.75 -14.11 -14.44
CA GLN A 198 -0.55 -12.79 -13.81
C GLN A 198 -1.50 -12.55 -12.64
N GLU A 199 -2.41 -13.48 -12.35
CA GLU A 199 -3.42 -13.35 -11.28
C GLU A 199 -2.78 -13.36 -9.90
N THR A 200 -1.89 -14.34 -9.64
CA THR A 200 -1.24 -14.48 -8.33
C THR A 200 -0.18 -13.41 -8.13
N PRO A 201 -0.19 -12.69 -7.00
CA PRO A 201 0.88 -11.75 -6.66
C PRO A 201 2.26 -12.43 -6.63
N ASP A 202 3.24 -11.83 -7.32
CA ASP A 202 4.62 -12.34 -7.35
C ASP A 202 5.60 -11.16 -7.51
N GLY A 203 6.46 -10.97 -6.51
CA GLY A 203 7.45 -9.89 -6.49
C GLY A 203 8.57 -10.03 -7.52
N ASN A 204 8.69 -11.18 -8.17
CA ASN A 204 9.66 -11.40 -9.25
C ASN A 204 9.11 -11.03 -10.63
N PHE A 205 7.78 -10.83 -10.75
CA PHE A 205 7.10 -10.50 -12.02
C PHE A 205 7.53 -11.40 -13.18
N PRO A 206 7.32 -12.73 -13.09
CA PRO A 206 7.94 -13.70 -14.01
C PRO A 206 7.49 -13.56 -15.46
N THR A 207 6.32 -12.96 -15.68
CA THR A 207 5.75 -12.77 -17.02
C THR A 207 6.11 -11.42 -17.64
N CYS A 208 6.69 -10.50 -16.84
CA CYS A 208 6.92 -9.13 -17.27
C CYS A 208 8.04 -8.48 -16.45
N PRO A 209 9.29 -8.37 -16.98
CA PRO A 209 10.42 -7.75 -16.29
C PRO A 209 10.16 -6.30 -15.85
N TYR A 210 9.30 -5.61 -16.56
CA TYR A 210 8.82 -4.27 -16.27
C TYR A 210 7.29 -4.31 -16.12
N PRO A 211 6.73 -4.44 -14.90
CA PRO A 211 5.29 -4.55 -14.68
C PRO A 211 4.59 -3.19 -14.83
N ASN A 212 4.84 -2.52 -15.95
CA ASN A 212 4.26 -1.23 -16.30
C ASN A 212 3.22 -1.41 -17.41
N PRO A 213 1.92 -1.13 -17.16
CA PRO A 213 0.85 -1.29 -18.15
C PRO A 213 0.99 -0.38 -19.38
N GLU A 214 1.84 0.64 -19.35
CA GLU A 214 2.17 1.47 -20.53
C GLU A 214 3.06 0.72 -21.53
N ILE A 215 3.71 -0.37 -21.11
CA ILE A 215 4.58 -1.18 -21.97
C ILE A 215 3.73 -2.29 -22.60
N ARG A 216 3.75 -2.37 -23.93
CA ARG A 216 2.96 -3.35 -24.68
C ARG A 216 3.25 -4.80 -24.26
N GLU A 217 4.50 -5.13 -24.00
CA GLU A 217 4.95 -6.45 -23.59
C GLU A 217 4.32 -6.88 -22.25
N ALA A 218 4.06 -5.93 -21.35
CA ALA A 218 3.38 -6.20 -20.09
C ALA A 218 1.92 -6.63 -20.31
N MET A 219 1.26 -6.09 -21.33
CA MET A 219 -0.13 -6.34 -21.65
C MET A 219 -0.31 -7.50 -22.65
N GLN A 220 0.77 -8.08 -23.17
CA GLN A 220 0.72 -9.06 -24.26
C GLN A 220 -0.17 -10.27 -23.93
N LYS A 221 -0.05 -10.84 -22.72
CA LYS A 221 -0.86 -12.00 -22.29
C LYS A 221 -2.35 -11.69 -22.22
N GLY A 222 -2.69 -10.47 -21.82
CA GLY A 222 -4.09 -10.01 -21.84
C GLY A 222 -4.61 -9.86 -23.27
N LEU A 223 -3.79 -9.32 -24.18
CA LEU A 223 -4.15 -9.17 -25.59
C LEU A 223 -4.35 -10.52 -26.30
N GLU A 224 -3.64 -11.56 -25.90
CA GLU A 224 -3.79 -12.91 -26.43
C GLU A 224 -5.08 -13.60 -26.01
N LEU A 225 -5.75 -13.11 -24.96
CA LEU A 225 -7.03 -13.62 -24.46
C LEU A 225 -8.24 -12.84 -25.02
N CYS A 226 -8.02 -11.73 -25.71
CA CYS A 226 -9.06 -10.94 -26.35
C CYS A 226 -9.41 -11.48 -27.74
#